data_ca39c90ef10c1ee0aac19b1e401d11b3
#
_entry.id   ca39c90ef10c1ee0aac19b1e401d11b3
#
_cell.length_a   1.000
_cell.length_b   1.000
_cell.length_c   1.000
_cell.angle_alpha   90.00
_cell.angle_beta   90.00
_cell.angle_gamma   90.00
#
_symmetry.space_group_name_H-M   'P 1'
#
loop_
_entity.id
_entity.type
_entity.pdbx_description
1 polymer ?
#
loop_
_entity_poly.entity_id
_entity_poly.type
_entity_poly.pdbx_seq_one_letter_code
_entity_poly.pdbx_strand_id
1 'polypeptide(L)'
;MNNITAEGDVTDEYGNPKAVQLQVLDSKTYDKVVKKKQNWNNFWVTIGEQMLVADAVYSSANYSGRTESYNGAAAYLAQEKADDNVKAYANKQAQRREKINAGYIKSNTVKDGIEYSGFFNIKYKKVDQLRIRFMINGEPFSFTY
;
A
#
# COMPACT_ATOMS: atom_id res chain seq x y z
N MET A 1 17.36 -2.49 16.48
CA MET A 1 17.65 -1.04 16.40
C MET A 1 17.60 -0.66 14.92
N ASN A 2 16.87 0.39 14.56
CA ASN A 2 16.86 0.84 13.15
C ASN A 2 18.18 1.56 12.89
N ASN A 3 19.01 0.98 12.03
CA ASN A 3 20.28 1.57 11.61
C ASN A 3 20.09 2.76 10.64
N ILE A 4 18.84 3.21 10.45
CA ILE A 4 18.46 4.29 9.55
C ILE A 4 17.73 5.35 10.35
N THR A 5 18.19 6.58 10.28
CA THR A 5 17.51 7.75 10.85
C THR A 5 17.29 8.78 9.75
N ALA A 6 16.24 9.57 9.88
CA ALA A 6 15.93 10.64 8.95
C ALA A 6 15.59 11.93 9.71
N GLU A 7 16.13 13.02 9.25
CA GLU A 7 15.89 14.37 9.75
C GLU A 7 15.49 15.26 8.60
N GLY A 8 14.59 16.20 8.83
CA GLY A 8 14.22 17.19 7.85
C GLY A 8 14.38 18.60 8.42
N ASP A 9 14.82 19.53 7.62
CA ASP A 9 14.80 20.93 7.97
C ASP A 9 13.48 21.54 7.48
N VAL A 10 12.82 22.29 8.36
CA VAL A 10 11.55 22.98 8.10
C VAL A 10 11.76 24.44 8.45
N THR A 11 11.40 25.34 7.55
CA THR A 11 11.40 26.77 7.84
C THR A 11 10.15 27.11 8.65
N ASP A 12 10.34 27.73 9.82
CA ASP A 12 9.22 28.19 10.64
C ASP A 12 8.55 29.45 10.05
N GLU A 13 7.48 29.93 10.67
CA GLU A 13 6.75 31.13 10.23
C GLU A 13 7.57 32.42 10.30
N TYR A 14 8.70 32.41 11.01
CA TYR A 14 9.63 33.54 11.13
C TYR A 14 10.84 33.41 10.18
N GLY A 15 10.88 32.35 9.36
CA GLY A 15 11.97 32.12 8.41
C GLY A 15 13.19 31.39 9.00
N ASN A 16 13.12 30.90 10.24
CA ASN A 16 14.24 30.20 10.88
C ASN A 16 14.21 28.70 10.55
N PRO A 17 15.36 28.09 10.20
CA PRO A 17 15.44 26.65 9.99
C PRO A 17 15.30 25.89 11.31
N LYS A 18 14.43 24.89 11.32
CA LYS A 18 14.20 24.00 12.45
C LYS A 18 14.36 22.56 12.01
N ALA A 19 15.30 21.84 12.62
CA ALA A 19 15.45 20.42 12.40
C ALA A 19 14.30 19.62 13.06
N VAL A 20 13.71 18.70 12.33
CA VAL A 20 12.65 17.82 12.80
C VAL A 20 13.02 16.37 12.52
N GLN A 21 12.85 15.52 13.52
CA GLN A 21 13.02 14.08 13.35
C GLN A 21 11.86 13.52 12.51
N LEU A 22 12.20 12.72 11.50
CA LEU A 22 11.26 12.04 10.64
C LEU A 22 11.18 10.56 11.03
N GLN A 23 9.96 10.05 11.07
CA GLN A 23 9.76 8.66 11.41
C GLN A 23 10.10 7.76 10.21
N VAL A 24 11.20 7.01 10.32
CA VAL A 24 11.51 5.91 9.40
C VAL A 24 10.62 4.73 9.81
N LEU A 25 9.83 4.25 8.86
CA LEU A 25 8.95 3.11 9.10
C LEU A 25 9.79 1.82 8.99
N ASP A 26 9.70 0.95 9.98
CA ASP A 26 10.20 -0.42 9.86
C ASP A 26 9.27 -1.25 8.96
N SER A 27 9.77 -2.38 8.46
CA SER A 27 9.01 -3.22 7.52
C SER A 27 7.67 -3.70 8.08
N LYS A 28 7.58 -3.99 9.39
CA LYS A 28 6.35 -4.44 10.04
C LYS A 28 5.33 -3.31 10.16
N THR A 29 5.79 -2.12 10.54
CA THR A 29 4.93 -0.92 10.65
C THR A 29 4.44 -0.50 9.26
N TYR A 30 5.31 -0.52 8.25
CA TYR A 30 4.93 -0.23 6.88
C TYR A 30 3.92 -1.25 6.34
N ASP A 31 4.13 -2.55 6.57
CA ASP A 31 3.17 -3.59 6.18
C ASP A 31 1.78 -3.37 6.81
N LYS A 32 1.71 -2.98 8.09
CA LYS A 32 0.45 -2.63 8.75
C LYS A 32 -0.27 -1.45 8.07
N VAL A 33 0.48 -0.41 7.69
CA VAL A 33 -0.07 0.75 6.98
C VAL A 33 -0.61 0.36 5.62
N VAL A 34 0.18 -0.40 4.85
CA VAL A 34 -0.22 -0.90 3.52
C VAL A 34 -1.44 -1.81 3.64
N LYS A 35 -1.45 -2.75 4.60
CA LYS A 35 -2.56 -3.66 4.84
C LYS A 35 -3.86 -2.91 5.18
N LYS A 36 -3.78 -1.90 6.05
CA LYS A 36 -4.94 -1.08 6.40
C LYS A 36 -5.51 -0.37 5.17
N LYS A 37 -4.66 0.21 4.33
CA LYS A 37 -5.08 0.87 3.08
C LYS A 37 -5.66 -0.12 2.08
N GLN A 38 -5.06 -1.30 1.94
CA GLN A 38 -5.55 -2.35 1.05
C GLN A 38 -6.89 -2.91 1.50
N ASN A 39 -7.08 -3.15 2.82
CA ASN A 39 -8.36 -3.60 3.35
C ASN A 39 -9.48 -2.59 3.09
N TRP A 40 -9.18 -1.29 3.20
CA TRP A 40 -10.12 -0.24 2.86
C TRP A 40 -10.47 -0.23 1.36
N ASN A 41 -9.46 -0.36 0.51
CA ASN A 41 -9.68 -0.44 -0.94
C ASN A 41 -10.45 -1.71 -1.33
N ASN A 42 -10.14 -2.87 -0.72
CA ASN A 42 -10.88 -4.12 -0.94
C ASN A 42 -12.34 -3.98 -0.53
N PHE A 43 -12.62 -3.31 0.58
CA PHE A 43 -13.99 -3.01 1.02
C PHE A 43 -14.76 -2.23 -0.05
N TRP A 44 -14.19 -1.17 -0.61
CA TRP A 44 -14.84 -0.38 -1.65
C TRP A 44 -15.00 -1.13 -2.97
N VAL A 45 -14.04 -1.95 -3.35
CA VAL A 45 -14.18 -2.82 -4.53
C VAL A 45 -15.34 -3.80 -4.33
N THR A 46 -15.42 -4.44 -3.18
CA THR A 46 -16.52 -5.38 -2.86
C THR A 46 -17.87 -4.69 -2.90
N ILE A 47 -18.01 -3.48 -2.32
CA ILE A 47 -19.24 -2.69 -2.38
C ILE A 47 -19.61 -2.36 -3.84
N GLY A 48 -18.61 -1.91 -4.64
CA GLY A 48 -18.84 -1.58 -6.05
C GLY A 48 -19.34 -2.77 -6.86
N GLU A 49 -18.73 -3.95 -6.69
CA GLU A 49 -19.16 -5.18 -7.39
C GLU A 49 -20.55 -5.63 -6.93
N GLN A 50 -20.88 -5.51 -5.64
CA GLN A 50 -22.22 -5.84 -5.15
C GLN A 50 -23.30 -4.89 -5.68
N MET A 51 -22.98 -3.60 -5.87
CA MET A 51 -23.88 -2.64 -6.50
C MET A 51 -24.15 -3.01 -7.98
N LEU A 52 -23.13 -3.44 -8.72
CA LEU A 52 -23.29 -3.89 -10.11
C LEU A 52 -24.17 -5.15 -10.21
N VAL A 53 -24.01 -6.08 -9.28
CA VAL A 53 -24.87 -7.26 -9.19
C VAL A 53 -26.32 -6.85 -8.90
N ALA A 54 -26.55 -5.96 -7.95
CA ALA A 54 -27.87 -5.46 -7.62
C ALA A 54 -28.55 -4.77 -8.81
N ASP A 55 -27.79 -3.95 -9.55
CA ASP A 55 -28.28 -3.29 -10.76
C ASP A 55 -28.66 -4.29 -11.87
N ALA A 56 -27.83 -5.33 -12.08
CA ALA A 56 -28.11 -6.41 -13.03
C ALA A 56 -29.37 -7.19 -12.67
N VAL A 57 -29.59 -7.45 -11.38
CA VAL A 57 -30.81 -8.11 -10.89
C VAL A 57 -32.03 -7.22 -11.10
N TYR A 58 -31.92 -5.93 -10.74
CA TYR A 58 -33.02 -4.97 -10.84
C TYR A 58 -33.42 -4.72 -12.31
N SER A 59 -32.44 -4.52 -13.18
CA SER A 59 -32.70 -4.31 -14.62
C SER A 59 -33.28 -5.55 -15.28
N SER A 60 -32.82 -6.75 -14.91
CA SER A 60 -33.40 -7.99 -15.42
C SER A 60 -34.86 -8.22 -14.96
N ALA A 61 -35.20 -7.83 -13.72
CA ALA A 61 -36.53 -7.91 -13.17
C ALA A 61 -37.55 -6.96 -13.88
N ASN A 62 -37.10 -5.77 -14.26
CA ASN A 62 -37.94 -4.78 -14.94
C ASN A 62 -38.18 -5.08 -16.42
N TYR A 63 -37.32 -5.86 -17.07
CA TYR A 63 -37.43 -6.20 -18.50
C TYR A 63 -38.31 -7.43 -18.76
N SER A 64 -38.60 -8.24 -17.75
CA SER A 64 -39.30 -9.50 -17.96
C SER A 64 -40.71 -9.54 -17.42
N GLY A 65 -41.61 -9.04 -18.21
CA GLY A 65 -43.00 -9.50 -18.15
C GLY A 65 -43.17 -10.97 -18.62
N ARG A 66 -42.08 -11.72 -18.86
CA ARG A 66 -42.08 -13.12 -19.30
C ARG A 66 -40.78 -13.83 -18.88
N THR A 67 -40.92 -14.87 -18.05
CA THR A 67 -39.99 -15.94 -17.67
C THR A 67 -39.08 -15.66 -16.47
N GLU A 68 -39.45 -16.19 -15.30
CA GLU A 68 -38.69 -16.25 -14.04
C GLU A 68 -37.33 -16.99 -14.17
N SER A 69 -37.20 -17.90 -15.14
CA SER A 69 -36.00 -18.74 -15.33
C SER A 69 -34.80 -17.99 -15.91
N TYR A 70 -35.02 -16.94 -16.69
CA TYR A 70 -33.93 -16.21 -17.35
C TYR A 70 -33.21 -15.22 -16.41
N ASN A 71 -33.90 -14.71 -15.40
CA ASN A 71 -33.40 -13.73 -14.45
C ASN A 71 -32.42 -14.32 -13.45
N GLY A 72 -32.63 -15.58 -13.05
CA GLY A 72 -31.73 -16.29 -12.13
C GLY A 72 -30.35 -16.55 -12.74
N ALA A 73 -30.29 -16.90 -14.02
CA ALA A 73 -29.01 -17.16 -14.69
C ALA A 73 -28.18 -15.89 -14.86
N ALA A 74 -28.80 -14.76 -15.24
CA ALA A 74 -28.09 -13.49 -15.38
C ALA A 74 -27.56 -12.96 -14.03
N ALA A 75 -28.36 -13.06 -12.97
CA ALA A 75 -27.93 -12.71 -11.60
C ALA A 75 -26.80 -13.61 -11.11
N TYR A 76 -26.87 -14.91 -11.36
CA TYR A 76 -25.82 -15.87 -10.99
C TYR A 76 -24.50 -15.55 -11.72
N LEU A 77 -24.52 -15.33 -13.02
CA LEU A 77 -23.33 -14.96 -13.80
C LEU A 77 -22.73 -13.62 -13.37
N ALA A 78 -23.57 -12.63 -13.03
CA ALA A 78 -23.11 -11.35 -12.50
C ALA A 78 -22.42 -11.52 -11.16
N GLN A 79 -22.97 -12.36 -10.26
CA GLN A 79 -22.39 -12.66 -8.96
C GLN A 79 -21.05 -13.40 -9.10
N GLU A 80 -20.98 -14.43 -9.95
CA GLU A 80 -19.74 -15.18 -10.20
C GLU A 80 -18.62 -14.27 -10.71
N LYS A 81 -18.95 -13.40 -11.68
CA LYS A 81 -18.02 -12.41 -12.21
C LYS A 81 -17.56 -11.39 -11.17
N ALA A 82 -18.47 -10.93 -10.30
CA ALA A 82 -18.13 -10.02 -9.20
C ALA A 82 -17.19 -10.67 -8.20
N ASP A 83 -17.46 -11.92 -7.82
CA ASP A 83 -16.61 -12.70 -6.89
C ASP A 83 -15.21 -12.93 -7.47
N ASP A 84 -15.11 -13.24 -8.76
CA ASP A 84 -13.82 -13.43 -9.44
C ASP A 84 -13.03 -12.12 -9.52
N ASN A 85 -13.67 -10.99 -9.78
CA ASN A 85 -13.04 -9.68 -9.78
C ASN A 85 -12.48 -9.33 -8.39
N VAL A 86 -13.26 -9.56 -7.33
CA VAL A 86 -12.83 -9.33 -5.94
C VAL A 86 -11.63 -10.22 -5.58
N LYS A 87 -11.67 -11.51 -5.93
CA LYS A 87 -10.56 -12.45 -5.72
C LYS A 87 -9.31 -12.05 -6.48
N ALA A 88 -9.44 -11.71 -7.78
CA ALA A 88 -8.33 -11.28 -8.61
C ALA A 88 -7.67 -10.01 -8.06
N TYR A 89 -8.47 -9.04 -7.61
CA TYR A 89 -7.98 -7.83 -6.98
C TYR A 89 -7.23 -8.12 -5.67
N ALA A 90 -7.79 -8.96 -4.79
CA ALA A 90 -7.16 -9.36 -3.53
C ALA A 90 -5.82 -10.08 -3.77
N ASN A 91 -5.75 -10.98 -4.74
CA ASN A 91 -4.53 -11.69 -5.12
C ASN A 91 -3.45 -10.72 -5.64
N LYS A 92 -3.83 -9.77 -6.49
CA LYS A 92 -2.91 -8.72 -6.98
C LYS A 92 -2.35 -7.87 -5.84
N GLN A 93 -3.18 -7.54 -4.85
CA GLN A 93 -2.74 -6.79 -3.66
C GLN A 93 -1.81 -7.62 -2.78
N ALA A 94 -2.07 -8.92 -2.62
CA ALA A 94 -1.20 -9.83 -1.87
C ALA A 94 0.20 -9.93 -2.51
N GLN A 95 0.27 -10.17 -3.82
CA GLN A 95 1.53 -10.20 -4.59
C GLN A 95 2.31 -8.89 -4.50
N ARG A 96 1.60 -7.75 -4.54
CA ARG A 96 2.22 -6.43 -4.38
C ARG A 96 2.86 -6.25 -3.01
N ARG A 97 2.20 -6.71 -1.93
CA ARG A 97 2.78 -6.70 -0.58
C ARG A 97 4.00 -7.58 -0.45
N GLU A 98 3.96 -8.77 -1.04
CA GLU A 98 5.09 -9.69 -1.04
C GLU A 98 6.32 -9.05 -1.69
N LYS A 99 6.17 -8.44 -2.88
CA LYS A 99 7.24 -7.68 -3.55
C LYS A 99 7.77 -6.53 -2.68
N ILE A 100 6.87 -5.77 -2.03
CA ILE A 100 7.25 -4.69 -1.11
C ILE A 100 8.08 -5.26 0.04
N ASN A 101 7.62 -6.32 0.68
CA ASN A 101 8.31 -6.92 1.83
C ASN A 101 9.66 -7.53 1.45
N ALA A 102 9.80 -8.08 0.26
CA ALA A 102 11.05 -8.62 -0.26
C ALA A 102 12.09 -7.52 -0.52
N GLY A 103 11.68 -6.36 -1.05
CA GLY A 103 12.59 -5.25 -1.35
C GLY A 103 12.83 -4.30 -0.18
N TYR A 104 12.17 -4.49 0.97
CA TYR A 104 12.34 -3.58 2.12
C TYR A 104 13.68 -3.78 2.81
N ILE A 105 14.45 -2.69 3.00
CA ILE A 105 15.73 -2.76 3.70
C ILE A 105 15.50 -3.20 5.16
N LYS A 106 16.17 -4.27 5.54
CA LYS A 106 16.19 -4.82 6.89
C LYS A 106 17.63 -4.75 7.42
N SER A 107 17.78 -4.78 8.73
CA SER A 107 19.09 -5.04 9.35
C SER A 107 19.63 -6.36 8.81
N ASN A 108 20.71 -6.32 8.08
CA ASN A 108 21.30 -7.49 7.42
C ASN A 108 22.82 -7.39 7.45
N THR A 109 23.49 -8.53 7.40
CA THR A 109 24.93 -8.61 7.18
C THR A 109 25.18 -8.75 5.69
N VAL A 110 25.76 -7.73 5.08
CA VAL A 110 26.19 -7.77 3.68
C VAL A 110 27.58 -8.35 3.63
N LYS A 111 27.79 -9.41 2.85
CA LYS A 111 29.10 -10.02 2.65
C LYS A 111 29.94 -9.13 1.74
N ASP A 112 31.24 -9.14 1.95
CA ASP A 112 32.19 -8.41 1.11
C ASP A 112 32.02 -8.75 -0.39
N GLY A 113 32.05 -7.73 -1.24
CA GLY A 113 31.83 -7.88 -2.68
C GLY A 113 30.39 -8.13 -3.13
N ILE A 114 29.41 -8.14 -2.20
CA ILE A 114 27.99 -8.29 -2.56
C ILE A 114 27.28 -6.94 -2.50
N GLU A 115 26.67 -6.54 -3.61
CA GLU A 115 25.78 -5.38 -3.65
C GLU A 115 24.43 -5.71 -3.00
N TYR A 116 23.97 -4.83 -2.12
CA TYR A 116 22.65 -4.92 -1.49
C TYR A 116 21.82 -3.68 -1.82
N SER A 117 20.73 -3.88 -2.52
CA SER A 117 19.78 -2.83 -2.87
C SER A 117 18.42 -3.05 -2.23
N GLY A 118 17.72 -1.97 -1.93
CA GLY A 118 16.38 -2.03 -1.37
C GLY A 118 15.82 -0.64 -1.13
N PHE A 119 14.66 -0.58 -0.48
CA PHE A 119 14.01 0.68 -0.15
C PHE A 119 13.51 0.69 1.30
N PHE A 120 13.28 1.87 1.81
CA PHE A 120 12.60 2.13 3.07
C PHE A 120 11.64 3.32 2.90
N ASN A 121 10.73 3.48 3.83
CA ASN A 121 9.76 4.56 3.78
C ASN A 121 9.90 5.46 5.01
N ILE A 122 9.76 6.74 4.77
CA ILE A 122 9.70 7.78 5.78
C ILE A 122 8.26 8.28 5.82
N LYS A 123 7.71 8.45 7.02
CA LYS A 123 6.39 9.07 7.16
C LYS A 123 6.46 10.47 6.58
N TYR A 124 5.60 10.73 5.58
CA TYR A 124 5.59 12.02 4.89
C TYR A 124 5.44 13.20 5.86
N LYS A 125 6.31 14.16 5.70
CA LYS A 125 6.24 15.49 6.27
C LYS A 125 6.87 16.44 5.26
N LYS A 126 6.25 17.59 5.03
CA LYS A 126 6.85 18.62 4.17
C LYS A 126 8.12 19.13 4.85
N VAL A 127 9.26 19.00 4.19
CA VAL A 127 10.57 19.49 4.64
C VAL A 127 11.24 20.19 3.47
N ASP A 128 12.08 21.17 3.78
CA ASP A 128 12.83 21.93 2.78
C ASP A 128 14.10 21.18 2.37
N GLN A 129 14.68 20.44 3.31
CA GLN A 129 15.85 19.59 3.11
C GLN A 129 15.68 18.28 3.90
N LEU A 130 16.05 17.17 3.29
CA LEU A 130 16.01 15.85 3.89
C LEU A 130 17.42 15.31 4.11
N ARG A 131 17.73 14.92 5.34
CA ARG A 131 19.00 14.27 5.71
C ARG A 131 18.73 12.85 6.18
N ILE A 132 19.37 11.90 5.54
CA ILE A 132 19.24 10.47 5.86
C ILE A 132 20.59 9.96 6.34
N ARG A 133 20.61 9.25 7.46
CA ARG A 133 21.82 8.62 8.02
C ARG A 133 21.63 7.12 8.09
N PHE A 134 22.66 6.41 7.67
CA PHE A 134 22.79 4.97 7.79
C PHE A 134 23.97 4.62 8.67
N MET A 135 23.83 3.58 9.46
CA MET A 135 24.97 2.98 10.21
C MET A 135 25.38 1.69 9.49
N ILE A 136 26.60 1.64 8.97
CA ILE A 136 27.20 0.47 8.31
C ILE A 136 28.47 0.11 9.09
N ASN A 137 28.53 -1.09 9.65
CA ASN A 137 29.65 -1.56 10.46
C ASN A 137 30.04 -0.62 11.62
N GLY A 138 29.05 0.13 12.16
CA GLY A 138 29.31 1.10 13.23
C GLY A 138 29.70 2.50 12.74
N GLU A 139 29.90 2.69 11.45
CA GLU A 139 30.23 3.98 10.85
C GLU A 139 28.97 4.68 10.30
N PRO A 140 28.80 5.99 10.53
CA PRO A 140 27.69 6.75 10.02
C PRO A 140 27.94 7.25 8.58
N PHE A 141 26.99 6.99 7.70
CA PHE A 141 26.92 7.57 6.36
C PHE A 141 25.72 8.51 6.27
N SER A 142 25.91 9.71 5.72
CA SER A 142 24.87 10.71 5.59
C SER A 142 24.65 11.12 4.14
N PHE A 143 23.39 11.26 3.75
CA PHE A 143 22.98 11.78 2.46
C PHE A 143 22.01 12.94 2.68
N THR A 144 22.14 13.99 1.91
CA THR A 144 21.29 15.19 1.96
C THR A 144 20.64 15.39 0.60
N TYR A 145 19.34 15.65 0.59
CA TYR A 145 18.51 15.86 -0.61
C TYR A 145 17.75 17.16 -0.53
#